data_56da0f3170da55550c1179570b09bf1f
#
_entry.id   56da0f3170da55550c1179570b09bf1f
#
_cell.length_a   1.000
_cell.length_b   1.000
_cell.length_c   1.000
_cell.angle_alpha   90.00
_cell.angle_beta   90.00
_cell.angle_gamma   90.00
#
_symmetry.space_group_name_H-M   'P 1'
#
loop_
_entity.id
_entity.type
_entity.pdbx_description
1 polymer ?
#
loop_
_entity_poly.entity_id
_entity_poly.type
_entity_poly.pdbx_seq_one_letter_code
_entity_poly.pdbx_strand_id
1 'polypeptide(L)'
;FARSHGLEISSLVPSERVQRCGTIDKPRSKNGAFYFDGLRGWIWNWSGEARVQWFNDANAKPWTDAEKAAWKAKRQAGQVNQEREYLKGAERAAVMLREATPGEHSYLTIKGFKDAQGLVSKDGVLLIPMRNLLTNALQGVQMIQWIEADRKYQKKMNPGMKAKGAIFRMGDKTAPETFLVEGYATGLSVLAALRSVGLRASVLVCFSAGNMVHIAPQVKRGFVFADNDASGTGQRCAEQTNFPWCMADEVGMDA
;
A
#
# COMPACT_ATOMS: atom_id res chain seq x y z
N PHE A 1 19.85 -18.05 10.79
CA PHE A 1 18.85 -17.10 11.28
C PHE A 1 17.90 -16.65 10.17
N ALA A 2 18.36 -15.99 9.09
CA ALA A 2 17.47 -15.52 8.03
C ALA A 2 16.66 -16.66 7.39
N ARG A 3 17.30 -17.79 7.15
CA ARG A 3 16.68 -18.97 6.53
C ARG A 3 15.62 -19.63 7.43
N SER A 4 15.82 -19.65 8.76
CA SER A 4 14.82 -20.15 9.71
C SER A 4 13.56 -19.26 9.79
N HIS A 5 13.61 -18.03 9.23
CA HIS A 5 12.49 -17.12 9.10
C HIS A 5 11.98 -16.99 7.65
N GLY A 6 12.33 -17.97 6.80
CA GLY A 6 11.81 -18.07 5.45
C GLY A 6 12.45 -17.15 4.41
N LEU A 7 13.63 -16.57 4.69
CA LEU A 7 14.36 -15.72 3.73
C LEU A 7 15.51 -16.45 3.05
N GLU A 8 15.65 -16.21 1.75
CA GLU A 8 16.78 -16.68 0.95
C GLU A 8 17.71 -15.50 0.64
N ILE A 9 18.84 -15.44 1.36
CA ILE A 9 19.86 -14.41 1.18
C ILE A 9 21.04 -15.08 0.47
N SER A 10 21.23 -14.75 -0.80
CA SER A 10 22.31 -15.33 -1.64
C SER A 10 23.69 -14.77 -1.30
N SER A 11 23.75 -13.54 -0.78
CA SER A 11 25.00 -12.91 -0.37
C SER A 11 24.77 -12.02 0.84
N LEU A 12 25.50 -12.29 1.92
CA LEU A 12 25.43 -11.51 3.16
C LEU A 12 26.65 -10.59 3.24
N VAL A 13 26.50 -9.39 2.71
CA VAL A 13 27.52 -8.34 2.77
C VAL A 13 27.07 -7.28 3.76
N PRO A 14 27.92 -6.91 4.74
CA PRO A 14 27.63 -5.80 5.63
C PRO A 14 27.33 -4.52 4.87
N SER A 15 26.24 -3.85 5.21
CA SER A 15 25.79 -2.65 4.52
C SER A 15 25.02 -1.73 5.47
N GLU A 16 25.22 -0.45 5.30
CA GLU A 16 24.42 0.56 6.00
C GLU A 16 23.00 0.74 5.43
N ARG A 17 22.70 0.07 4.32
CA ARG A 17 21.40 0.17 3.63
C ARG A 17 20.61 -1.11 3.81
N VAL A 18 19.29 -0.97 3.83
CA VAL A 18 18.38 -2.10 3.75
C VAL A 18 18.52 -2.76 2.38
N GLN A 19 18.72 -4.07 2.39
CA GLN A 19 18.86 -4.88 1.19
C GLN A 19 17.59 -5.71 0.98
N ARG A 20 17.27 -6.01 -0.27
CA ARG A 20 16.11 -6.83 -0.64
C ARG A 20 16.57 -8.22 -1.04
N CYS A 21 15.81 -9.23 -0.62
CA CYS A 21 16.09 -10.63 -0.94
C CYS A 21 14.81 -11.40 -1.28
N GLY A 22 14.98 -12.61 -1.78
CA GLY A 22 13.89 -13.55 -1.99
C GLY A 22 13.41 -14.19 -0.69
N THR A 23 12.32 -14.94 -0.81
CA THR A 23 11.86 -15.87 0.22
C THR A 23 12.14 -17.30 -0.25
N ILE A 24 12.16 -18.27 0.67
CA ILE A 24 12.48 -19.68 0.32
C ILE A 24 11.49 -20.22 -0.71
N ASP A 25 10.19 -19.88 -0.56
CA ASP A 25 9.13 -20.24 -1.49
C ASP A 25 9.19 -19.51 -2.83
N LYS A 26 9.77 -18.30 -2.85
CA LYS A 26 9.92 -17.44 -4.03
C LYS A 26 11.29 -16.79 -4.10
N PRO A 27 12.37 -17.54 -4.42
CA PRO A 27 13.75 -17.04 -4.36
C PRO A 27 14.06 -15.86 -5.29
N ARG A 28 13.31 -15.74 -6.40
CA ARG A 28 13.46 -14.63 -7.36
C ARG A 28 12.64 -13.39 -7.01
N SER A 29 11.82 -13.45 -5.96
CA SER A 29 11.03 -12.30 -5.50
C SER A 29 11.89 -11.31 -4.73
N LYS A 30 11.32 -10.16 -4.39
CA LYS A 30 11.89 -9.18 -3.46
C LYS A 30 11.00 -9.03 -2.22
N ASN A 31 10.38 -10.14 -1.78
CA ASN A 31 9.46 -10.17 -0.66
C ASN A 31 10.15 -10.26 0.71
N GLY A 32 11.47 -10.31 0.73
CA GLY A 32 12.28 -10.19 1.93
C GLY A 32 13.07 -8.89 1.96
N ALA A 33 13.40 -8.43 3.15
CA ALA A 33 14.37 -7.38 3.38
C ALA A 33 15.25 -7.73 4.57
N PHE A 34 16.47 -7.25 4.55
CA PHE A 34 17.39 -7.38 5.67
C PHE A 34 18.33 -6.17 5.78
N TYR A 35 18.82 -5.99 6.95
CA TYR A 35 19.93 -5.10 7.28
C TYR A 35 20.96 -5.90 8.08
N PHE A 36 22.23 -5.73 7.77
CA PHE A 36 23.31 -6.38 8.49
C PHE A 36 24.55 -5.49 8.49
N ASP A 37 25.10 -5.19 9.66
CA ASP A 37 26.28 -4.33 9.87
C ASP A 37 27.60 -5.12 10.05
N GLY A 38 27.52 -6.45 10.02
CA GLY A 38 28.64 -7.36 10.26
C GLY A 38 28.50 -8.12 11.57
N LEU A 39 27.78 -7.61 12.56
CA LEU A 39 27.58 -8.22 13.88
C LEU A 39 26.10 -8.30 14.25
N ARG A 40 25.31 -7.35 13.77
CA ARG A 40 23.89 -7.18 14.11
C ARG A 40 23.08 -6.94 12.87
N GLY A 41 21.81 -7.24 12.95
CA GLY A 41 20.92 -7.01 11.85
C GLY A 41 19.48 -7.25 12.20
N TRP A 42 18.65 -7.11 11.19
CA TRP A 42 17.26 -7.49 11.24
C TRP A 42 16.81 -8.00 9.87
N ILE A 43 15.76 -8.77 9.90
CA ILE A 43 15.11 -9.29 8.72
C ILE A 43 13.61 -8.97 8.77
N TRP A 44 13.00 -8.92 7.60
CA TRP A 44 11.56 -8.83 7.41
C TRP A 44 11.13 -9.71 6.25
N ASN A 45 10.18 -10.58 6.51
CA ASN A 45 9.54 -11.42 5.50
C ASN A 45 8.09 -10.99 5.32
N TRP A 46 7.75 -10.42 4.15
CA TRP A 46 6.37 -10.00 3.85
C TRP A 46 5.44 -11.17 3.52
N SER A 47 5.97 -12.34 3.18
CA SER A 47 5.18 -13.55 2.89
C SER A 47 4.90 -14.41 4.13
N GLY A 48 5.54 -14.09 5.26
CA GLY A 48 5.40 -14.80 6.52
C GLY A 48 4.87 -13.89 7.63
N GLU A 49 5.44 -14.03 8.84
CA GLU A 49 5.16 -13.10 9.93
C GLU A 49 5.64 -11.69 9.56
N ALA A 50 4.70 -10.78 9.37
CA ALA A 50 4.98 -9.39 8.96
C ALA A 50 5.54 -8.54 10.11
N ARG A 51 6.58 -9.03 10.78
CA ARG A 51 7.31 -8.33 11.85
C ARG A 51 8.81 -8.38 11.64
N VAL A 52 9.51 -7.39 12.18
CA VAL A 52 10.97 -7.35 12.20
C VAL A 52 11.49 -8.39 13.19
N GLN A 53 12.39 -9.25 12.71
CA GLN A 53 13.12 -10.21 13.55
C GLN A 53 14.56 -9.71 13.67
N TRP A 54 15.02 -9.54 14.91
CA TRP A 54 16.36 -9.01 15.19
C TRP A 54 17.37 -10.13 15.36
N PHE A 55 18.55 -9.93 14.82
CA PHE A 55 19.73 -10.76 14.99
C PHE A 55 20.83 -9.98 15.67
N ASN A 56 21.42 -10.59 16.70
CA ASN A 56 22.66 -10.16 17.31
C ASN A 56 23.61 -11.36 17.34
N ASP A 57 24.84 -11.17 16.92
CA ASP A 57 25.88 -12.19 17.12
C ASP A 57 26.08 -12.44 18.61
N ALA A 58 26.26 -13.71 18.99
CA ALA A 58 26.48 -14.08 20.40
C ALA A 58 27.75 -13.42 21.01
N ASN A 59 28.73 -13.09 20.17
CA ASN A 59 29.96 -12.42 20.56
C ASN A 59 29.87 -10.88 20.47
N ALA A 60 28.74 -10.33 20.03
CA ALA A 60 28.57 -8.88 19.94
C ALA A 60 28.56 -8.23 21.31
N LYS A 61 29.53 -7.35 21.57
CA LYS A 61 29.57 -6.57 22.82
C LYS A 61 28.31 -5.69 22.92
N PRO A 62 27.79 -5.44 24.14
CA PRO A 62 26.72 -4.47 24.33
C PRO A 62 27.10 -3.10 23.74
N TRP A 63 26.10 -2.42 23.19
CA TRP A 63 26.32 -1.09 22.64
C TRP A 63 26.74 -0.12 23.74
N THR A 64 27.77 0.63 23.50
CA THR A 64 28.15 1.79 24.30
C THR A 64 27.09 2.90 24.15
N ASP A 65 27.07 3.82 25.11
CA ASP A 65 26.13 4.95 25.02
C ASP A 65 26.43 5.87 23.84
N ALA A 66 27.69 6.00 23.43
CA ALA A 66 28.09 6.72 22.23
C ALA A 66 27.53 6.05 20.95
N GLU A 67 27.59 4.72 20.83
CA GLU A 67 27.02 3.98 19.70
C GLU A 67 25.49 4.10 19.66
N LYS A 68 24.82 4.02 20.81
CA LYS A 68 23.38 4.24 20.91
C LYS A 68 22.98 5.65 20.46
N ALA A 69 23.74 6.67 20.89
CA ALA A 69 23.52 8.06 20.50
C ALA A 69 23.72 8.26 18.97
N ALA A 70 24.81 7.72 18.42
CA ALA A 70 25.07 7.76 16.98
C ALA A 70 23.97 7.06 16.17
N TRP A 71 23.51 5.89 16.61
CA TRP A 71 22.38 5.20 15.99
C TRP A 71 21.08 5.98 16.04
N LYS A 72 20.77 6.60 17.19
CA LYS A 72 19.59 7.47 17.35
C LYS A 72 19.65 8.66 16.40
N ALA A 73 20.80 9.33 16.32
CA ALA A 73 21.02 10.45 15.40
C ALA A 73 20.86 10.04 13.93
N LYS A 74 21.44 8.89 13.54
CA LYS A 74 21.30 8.33 12.18
C LYS A 74 19.85 8.02 11.84
N ARG A 75 19.08 7.40 12.76
CA ARG A 75 17.65 7.17 12.57
C ARG A 75 16.87 8.45 12.38
N GLN A 76 17.16 9.47 13.19
CA GLN A 76 16.50 10.78 13.13
C GLN A 76 16.77 11.47 11.80
N ALA A 77 18.03 11.47 11.34
CA ALA A 77 18.40 12.00 10.02
C ALA A 77 17.69 11.23 8.88
N GLY A 78 17.62 9.91 9.00
CA GLY A 78 16.89 9.05 8.04
C GLY A 78 15.40 9.39 7.97
N GLN A 79 14.75 9.64 9.11
CA GLN A 79 13.33 10.04 9.18
C GLN A 79 13.11 11.41 8.52
N VAL A 80 13.96 12.39 8.81
CA VAL A 80 13.89 13.73 8.19
C VAL A 80 14.04 13.64 6.68
N ASN A 81 15.00 12.85 6.20
CA ASN A 81 15.18 12.64 4.76
C ASN A 81 13.97 11.95 4.12
N GLN A 82 13.41 10.95 4.79
CA GLN A 82 12.21 10.26 4.30
C GLN A 82 11.00 11.20 4.23
N GLU A 83 10.80 12.04 5.22
CA GLU A 83 9.72 13.04 5.22
C GLU A 83 9.90 14.05 4.09
N ARG A 84 11.13 14.49 3.82
CA ARG A 84 11.45 15.36 2.68
C ARG A 84 11.11 14.70 1.34
N GLU A 85 11.43 13.42 1.16
CA GLU A 85 11.06 12.69 -0.05
C GLU A 85 9.54 12.52 -0.17
N TYR A 86 8.82 12.32 0.93
CA TYR A 86 7.36 12.30 0.92
C TYR A 86 6.75 13.64 0.48
N LEU A 87 7.29 14.77 0.94
CA LEU A 87 6.85 16.09 0.49
C LEU A 87 7.08 16.27 -1.02
N LYS A 88 8.27 15.94 -1.51
CA LYS A 88 8.55 15.98 -2.96
C LYS A 88 7.64 15.05 -3.76
N GLY A 89 7.32 13.87 -3.21
CA GLY A 89 6.37 12.95 -3.82
C GLY A 89 4.97 13.54 -3.94
N ALA A 90 4.49 14.20 -2.88
CA ALA A 90 3.20 14.89 -2.85
C ALA A 90 3.18 16.10 -3.81
N GLU A 91 4.26 16.87 -3.89
CA GLU A 91 4.39 18.00 -4.84
C GLU A 91 4.31 17.52 -6.30
N ARG A 92 5.04 16.45 -6.65
CA ARG A 92 4.93 15.82 -7.98
C ARG A 92 3.50 15.38 -8.29
N ALA A 93 2.84 14.75 -7.33
CA ALA A 93 1.44 14.35 -7.48
C ALA A 93 0.51 15.56 -7.69
N ALA A 94 0.73 16.65 -6.96
CA ALA A 94 -0.05 17.88 -7.14
C ALA A 94 0.11 18.49 -8.54
N VAL A 95 1.32 18.46 -9.10
CA VAL A 95 1.55 18.89 -10.50
C VAL A 95 0.79 17.98 -11.48
N MET A 96 0.94 16.66 -11.34
CA MET A 96 0.25 15.69 -12.21
C MET A 96 -1.28 15.89 -12.18
N LEU A 97 -1.87 16.07 -11.01
CA LEU A 97 -3.31 16.27 -10.86
C LEU A 97 -3.79 17.61 -11.41
N ARG A 98 -2.99 18.65 -11.32
CA ARG A 98 -3.31 19.99 -11.87
C ARG A 98 -3.32 19.99 -13.40
N GLU A 99 -2.45 19.18 -14.02
CA GLU A 99 -2.35 19.06 -15.47
C GLU A 99 -3.31 18.03 -16.08
N ALA A 100 -3.92 17.20 -15.24
CA ALA A 100 -4.90 16.21 -15.66
C ALA A 100 -6.26 16.86 -15.90
N THR A 101 -7.00 16.28 -16.84
CA THR A 101 -8.37 16.71 -17.16
C THR A 101 -9.36 15.57 -16.89
N PRO A 102 -10.60 15.88 -16.49
CA PRO A 102 -11.67 14.87 -16.48
C PRO A 102 -11.88 14.29 -17.87
N GLY A 103 -11.97 12.98 -17.98
CA GLY A 103 -12.16 12.30 -19.26
C GLY A 103 -12.46 10.81 -19.09
N GLU A 104 -12.86 10.22 -20.20
CA GLU A 104 -13.04 8.78 -20.31
C GLU A 104 -11.68 8.06 -20.29
N HIS A 105 -11.67 6.85 -19.77
CA HIS A 105 -10.47 6.03 -19.76
C HIS A 105 -10.83 4.55 -19.96
N SER A 106 -10.14 3.90 -20.88
CA SER A 106 -10.42 2.51 -21.26
C SER A 106 -10.39 1.51 -20.10
N TYR A 107 -9.59 1.76 -19.06
CA TYR A 107 -9.63 0.96 -17.85
C TYR A 107 -11.01 0.97 -17.18
N LEU A 108 -11.67 2.13 -17.11
CA LEU A 108 -13.01 2.25 -16.52
C LEU A 108 -14.04 1.52 -17.37
N THR A 109 -13.98 1.66 -18.69
CA THR A 109 -14.86 0.97 -19.64
C THR A 109 -14.74 -0.55 -19.51
N ILE A 110 -13.52 -1.10 -19.46
CA ILE A 110 -13.27 -2.54 -19.30
C ILE A 110 -13.77 -3.05 -17.94
N LYS A 111 -13.72 -2.22 -16.90
CA LYS A 111 -14.26 -2.54 -15.57
C LYS A 111 -15.78 -2.32 -15.45
N GLY A 112 -16.48 -2.04 -16.55
CA GLY A 112 -17.94 -1.91 -16.59
C GLY A 112 -18.47 -0.49 -16.34
N PHE A 113 -17.60 0.50 -16.16
CA PHE A 113 -17.97 1.90 -15.85
C PHE A 113 -17.84 2.79 -17.08
N LYS A 114 -18.64 2.54 -18.10
CA LYS A 114 -18.54 3.24 -19.41
C LYS A 114 -18.76 4.75 -19.34
N ASP A 115 -19.65 5.19 -18.44
CA ASP A 115 -19.99 6.60 -18.26
C ASP A 115 -19.17 7.31 -17.16
N ALA A 116 -18.26 6.59 -16.52
CA ALA A 116 -17.44 7.16 -15.46
C ALA A 116 -16.29 7.98 -16.06
N GLN A 117 -16.13 9.19 -15.55
CA GLN A 117 -14.98 10.03 -15.84
C GLN A 117 -13.92 9.90 -14.73
N GLY A 118 -12.65 9.91 -15.15
CA GLY A 118 -11.50 9.95 -14.25
C GLY A 118 -10.61 11.14 -14.55
N LEU A 119 -9.66 11.44 -13.70
CA LEU A 119 -8.61 12.40 -13.99
C LEU A 119 -7.57 11.74 -14.90
N VAL A 120 -7.44 12.20 -16.13
CA VAL A 120 -6.56 11.62 -17.14
C VAL A 120 -5.44 12.60 -17.49
N SER A 121 -4.19 12.14 -17.44
CA SER A 121 -3.04 12.95 -17.87
C SER A 121 -3.00 13.10 -19.39
N LYS A 122 -2.18 14.03 -19.90
CA LYS A 122 -1.94 14.22 -21.34
C LYS A 122 -1.44 12.93 -22.03
N ASP A 123 -0.74 12.08 -21.30
CA ASP A 123 -0.21 10.81 -21.79
C ASP A 123 -1.21 9.65 -21.65
N GLY A 124 -2.47 9.93 -21.35
CA GLY A 124 -3.52 8.92 -21.22
C GLY A 124 -3.44 8.06 -19.96
N VAL A 125 -2.81 8.53 -18.90
CA VAL A 125 -2.73 7.81 -17.62
C VAL A 125 -3.88 8.22 -16.71
N LEU A 126 -4.63 7.26 -16.19
CA LEU A 126 -5.66 7.52 -15.18
C LEU A 126 -4.99 7.76 -13.81
N LEU A 127 -5.32 8.88 -13.19
CA LEU A 127 -4.75 9.33 -11.93
C LEU A 127 -5.77 9.26 -10.80
N ILE A 128 -5.47 8.50 -9.75
CA ILE A 128 -6.31 8.40 -8.56
C ILE A 128 -5.60 9.12 -7.41
N PRO A 129 -6.14 10.27 -6.93
CA PRO A 129 -5.51 11.00 -5.82
C PRO A 129 -5.47 10.18 -4.54
N MET A 130 -4.32 10.18 -3.87
CA MET A 130 -4.12 9.48 -2.61
C MET A 130 -3.92 10.52 -1.50
N ARG A 131 -4.88 10.57 -0.56
CA ARG A 131 -4.92 11.58 0.49
C ARG A 131 -4.89 10.97 1.87
N ASN A 132 -4.30 11.66 2.82
CA ASN A 132 -4.35 11.25 4.22
C ASN A 132 -5.80 11.26 4.72
N LEU A 133 -6.22 10.18 5.40
CA LEU A 133 -7.59 10.04 5.89
C LEU A 133 -8.01 11.17 6.84
N LEU A 134 -7.14 11.57 7.77
CA LEU A 134 -7.44 12.54 8.83
C LEU A 134 -7.28 13.99 8.38
N THR A 135 -6.16 14.29 7.72
CA THR A 135 -5.81 15.68 7.35
C THR A 135 -6.29 16.08 5.96
N ASN A 136 -6.72 15.11 5.14
CA ASN A 136 -7.05 15.29 3.72
C ASN A 136 -5.87 15.83 2.87
N ALA A 137 -4.66 15.89 3.41
CA ALA A 137 -3.47 16.31 2.68
C ALA A 137 -3.15 15.31 1.57
N LEU A 138 -2.79 15.81 0.40
CA LEU A 138 -2.34 14.98 -0.71
C LEU A 138 -1.02 14.30 -0.33
N GLN A 139 -0.95 12.97 -0.48
CA GLN A 139 0.25 12.17 -0.24
C GLN A 139 0.87 11.66 -1.55
N GLY A 140 0.06 11.50 -2.59
CA GLY A 140 0.49 10.99 -3.88
C GLY A 140 -0.66 10.72 -4.83
N VAL A 141 -0.36 9.98 -5.89
CA VAL A 141 -1.34 9.46 -6.85
C VAL A 141 -1.04 8.00 -7.18
N GLN A 142 -2.07 7.20 -7.37
CA GLN A 142 -1.97 5.94 -8.10
C GLN A 142 -2.17 6.24 -9.59
N MET A 143 -1.26 5.76 -10.41
CA MET A 143 -1.26 5.85 -11.86
C MET A 143 -1.72 4.50 -12.42
N ILE A 144 -2.74 4.52 -13.27
CA ILE A 144 -3.23 3.33 -13.99
C ILE A 144 -2.98 3.55 -15.47
N GLN A 145 -2.12 2.73 -16.05
CA GLN A 145 -1.66 2.85 -17.44
C GLN A 145 -1.68 1.49 -18.14
N TRP A 146 -2.09 1.49 -19.40
CA TRP A 146 -1.95 0.33 -20.28
C TRP A 146 -0.48 0.12 -20.64
N ILE A 147 0.00 -1.11 -20.49
CA ILE A 147 1.35 -1.49 -20.92
C ILE A 147 1.23 -2.46 -22.08
N GLU A 148 1.58 -1.99 -23.28
CA GLU A 148 1.42 -2.76 -24.51
C GLU A 148 2.20 -4.07 -24.50
N ALA A 149 3.45 -4.04 -24.01
CA ALA A 149 4.31 -5.23 -23.90
C ALA A 149 3.71 -6.35 -23.02
N ASP A 150 2.97 -5.97 -21.98
CA ASP A 150 2.35 -6.91 -21.03
C ASP A 150 0.88 -7.18 -21.36
N ARG A 151 0.29 -6.43 -22.28
CA ARG A 151 -1.14 -6.42 -22.63
C ARG A 151 -2.06 -6.35 -21.40
N LYS A 152 -1.70 -5.48 -20.45
CA LYS A 152 -2.44 -5.29 -19.18
C LYS A 152 -2.30 -3.89 -18.63
N TYR A 153 -3.25 -3.52 -17.77
CA TYR A 153 -3.14 -2.30 -16.96
C TYR A 153 -2.17 -2.49 -15.81
N GLN A 154 -1.19 -1.62 -15.74
CA GLN A 154 -0.28 -1.53 -14.60
C GLN A 154 -0.76 -0.43 -13.65
N LYS A 155 -0.79 -0.75 -12.35
CA LYS A 155 -1.10 0.20 -11.28
C LYS A 155 0.19 0.50 -10.52
N LYS A 156 0.63 1.75 -10.56
CA LYS A 156 1.83 2.20 -9.83
C LYS A 156 1.53 3.45 -9.03
N MET A 157 2.20 3.62 -7.92
CA MET A 157 2.20 4.86 -7.16
C MET A 157 3.32 5.77 -7.67
N ASN A 158 3.13 7.09 -7.64
CA ASN A 158 4.20 8.00 -8.02
C ASN A 158 5.40 7.85 -7.06
N PRO A 159 6.64 7.96 -7.56
CA PRO A 159 7.84 7.76 -6.75
C PRO A 159 7.91 8.72 -5.55
N GLY A 160 8.38 8.21 -4.43
CA GLY A 160 8.62 8.98 -3.20
C GLY A 160 7.37 9.39 -2.43
N MET A 161 6.16 8.93 -2.82
CA MET A 161 4.96 9.23 -2.05
C MET A 161 4.87 8.41 -0.75
N LYS A 162 4.09 8.90 0.22
CA LYS A 162 3.75 8.18 1.43
C LYS A 162 2.47 7.36 1.23
N ALA A 163 2.60 6.05 0.98
CA ALA A 163 1.44 5.19 0.76
C ALA A 163 0.66 4.87 2.05
N LYS A 164 1.37 4.72 3.17
CA LYS A 164 0.77 4.38 4.47
C LYS A 164 -0.17 5.50 4.95
N GLY A 165 -1.40 5.13 5.27
CA GLY A 165 -2.44 6.06 5.70
C GLY A 165 -3.10 6.86 4.57
N ALA A 166 -2.74 6.60 3.30
CA ALA A 166 -3.35 7.23 2.15
C ALA A 166 -4.61 6.48 1.71
N ILE A 167 -5.64 7.24 1.36
CA ILE A 167 -6.92 6.72 0.84
C ILE A 167 -7.37 7.54 -0.37
N PHE A 168 -8.27 6.98 -1.14
CA PHE A 168 -9.16 7.73 -2.03
C PHE A 168 -10.61 7.54 -1.56
N ARG A 169 -11.29 8.65 -1.28
CA ARG A 169 -12.66 8.63 -0.80
C ARG A 169 -13.63 8.85 -1.94
N MET A 170 -14.66 8.03 -1.99
CA MET A 170 -15.82 8.15 -2.87
C MET A 170 -17.12 8.20 -2.04
N GLY A 171 -18.19 8.67 -2.66
CA GLY A 171 -19.49 8.76 -2.01
C GLY A 171 -19.60 9.94 -1.03
N ASP A 172 -20.43 9.78 -0.03
CA ASP A 172 -20.77 10.83 0.93
C ASP A 172 -19.86 10.76 2.16
N LYS A 173 -18.98 11.75 2.33
CA LYS A 173 -18.06 11.82 3.49
C LYS A 173 -18.76 11.96 4.84
N THR A 174 -20.04 12.36 4.86
CA THR A 174 -20.85 12.54 6.05
C THR A 174 -21.72 11.33 6.37
N ALA A 175 -21.67 10.29 5.52
CA ALA A 175 -22.43 9.08 5.75
C ALA A 175 -22.01 8.39 7.05
N PRO A 176 -22.97 7.77 7.77
CA PRO A 176 -22.68 7.08 9.01
C PRO A 176 -21.84 5.82 8.81
N GLU A 177 -21.98 5.18 7.65
CA GLU A 177 -21.29 3.94 7.31
C GLU A 177 -20.12 4.18 6.34
N THR A 178 -19.01 3.52 6.59
CA THR A 178 -17.82 3.60 5.75
C THR A 178 -17.43 2.20 5.28
N PHE A 179 -17.33 2.03 3.97
CA PHE A 179 -16.89 0.80 3.34
C PHE A 179 -15.43 0.91 2.95
N LEU A 180 -14.62 -0.06 3.35
CA LEU A 180 -13.20 -0.13 3.04
C LEU A 180 -12.98 -1.18 1.96
N VAL A 181 -12.23 -0.82 0.92
CA VAL A 181 -11.88 -1.69 -0.19
C VAL A 181 -10.40 -1.54 -0.52
N GLU A 182 -9.81 -2.55 -1.17
CA GLU A 182 -8.42 -2.46 -1.60
C GLU A 182 -8.29 -1.66 -2.90
N GLY A 183 -9.04 -2.04 -3.93
CA GLY A 183 -8.90 -1.55 -5.29
C GLY A 183 -9.83 -0.40 -5.68
N TYR A 184 -9.40 0.43 -6.63
CA TYR A 184 -10.22 1.53 -7.14
C TYR A 184 -11.47 1.03 -7.88
N ALA A 185 -11.35 0.00 -8.74
CA ALA A 185 -12.49 -0.58 -9.43
C ALA A 185 -13.48 -1.23 -8.47
N THR A 186 -12.99 -2.02 -7.50
CA THR A 186 -13.79 -2.59 -6.40
C THR A 186 -14.57 -1.49 -5.66
N GLY A 187 -13.92 -0.35 -5.40
CA GLY A 187 -14.59 0.79 -4.77
C GLY A 187 -15.71 1.38 -5.61
N LEU A 188 -15.55 1.45 -6.92
CA LEU A 188 -16.62 1.90 -7.83
C LEU A 188 -17.80 0.92 -7.84
N SER A 189 -17.53 -0.40 -7.89
CA SER A 189 -18.56 -1.44 -7.84
C SER A 189 -19.36 -1.37 -6.55
N VAL A 190 -18.67 -1.31 -5.40
CA VAL A 190 -19.31 -1.20 -4.07
C VAL A 190 -20.15 0.07 -3.98
N LEU A 191 -19.63 1.22 -4.43
CA LEU A 191 -20.40 2.46 -4.42
C LEU A 191 -21.64 2.39 -5.31
N ALA A 192 -21.55 1.77 -6.49
CA ALA A 192 -22.68 1.57 -7.39
C ALA A 192 -23.74 0.66 -6.76
N ALA A 193 -23.33 -0.46 -6.16
CA ALA A 193 -24.24 -1.37 -5.46
C ALA A 193 -24.95 -0.70 -4.28
N LEU A 194 -24.23 0.07 -3.46
CA LEU A 194 -24.83 0.79 -2.34
C LEU A 194 -25.87 1.84 -2.80
N ARG A 195 -25.56 2.53 -3.89
CA ARG A 195 -26.50 3.49 -4.50
C ARG A 195 -27.75 2.82 -5.05
N SER A 196 -27.63 1.65 -5.68
CA SER A 196 -28.78 0.92 -6.24
C SER A 196 -29.78 0.49 -5.18
N VAL A 197 -29.33 0.27 -3.93
CA VAL A 197 -30.20 -0.04 -2.80
C VAL A 197 -30.52 1.19 -1.93
N GLY A 198 -30.22 2.40 -2.41
CA GLY A 198 -30.56 3.66 -1.74
C GLY A 198 -29.73 3.97 -0.48
N LEU A 199 -28.61 3.28 -0.26
CA LEU A 199 -27.76 3.51 0.90
C LEU A 199 -26.77 4.66 0.67
N ARG A 200 -26.79 5.61 1.61
CA ARG A 200 -25.74 6.64 1.69
C ARG A 200 -24.51 6.06 2.38
N ALA A 201 -23.39 6.06 1.69
CA ALA A 201 -22.14 5.50 2.21
C ALA A 201 -20.91 6.31 1.78
N SER A 202 -19.88 6.23 2.60
CA SER A 202 -18.51 6.61 2.26
C SER A 202 -17.74 5.35 1.87
N VAL A 203 -17.08 5.34 0.71
CA VAL A 203 -16.22 4.24 0.29
C VAL A 203 -14.77 4.72 0.30
N LEU A 204 -13.90 4.01 1.01
CA LEU A 204 -12.47 4.28 1.12
C LEU A 204 -11.68 3.23 0.33
N VAL A 205 -11.06 3.64 -0.75
CA VAL A 205 -10.05 2.83 -1.44
C VAL A 205 -8.74 2.94 -0.66
N CYS A 206 -8.26 1.82 -0.14
CA CYS A 206 -7.08 1.75 0.72
C CYS A 206 -5.78 1.40 -0.03
N PHE A 207 -5.86 1.02 -1.31
CA PHE A 207 -4.76 0.70 -2.22
C PHE A 207 -3.91 -0.54 -1.86
N SER A 208 -4.11 -1.12 -0.69
CA SER A 208 -3.56 -2.41 -0.31
C SER A 208 -4.26 -2.94 0.94
N ALA A 209 -4.30 -4.27 1.09
CA ALA A 209 -4.86 -4.95 2.25
C ALA A 209 -4.17 -4.50 3.56
N GLY A 210 -2.84 -4.39 3.59
CA GLY A 210 -2.10 -3.92 4.76
C GLY A 210 -2.38 -2.45 5.14
N ASN A 211 -2.65 -1.59 4.16
CA ASN A 211 -3.05 -0.22 4.45
C ASN A 211 -4.50 -0.15 4.95
N MET A 212 -5.38 -1.04 4.51
CA MET A 212 -6.73 -1.17 5.03
C MET A 212 -6.75 -1.49 6.54
N VAL A 213 -5.91 -2.44 6.99
CA VAL A 213 -5.71 -2.73 8.42
C VAL A 213 -5.22 -1.49 9.18
N HIS A 214 -4.31 -0.70 8.57
CA HIS A 214 -3.82 0.53 9.19
C HIS A 214 -4.89 1.64 9.28
N ILE A 215 -5.80 1.71 8.31
CA ILE A 215 -6.88 2.70 8.24
C ILE A 215 -8.03 2.35 9.18
N ALA A 216 -8.38 1.07 9.32
CA ALA A 216 -9.55 0.61 10.07
C ALA A 216 -9.70 1.23 11.48
N PRO A 217 -8.66 1.31 12.33
CA PRO A 217 -8.78 1.91 13.67
C PRO A 217 -9.17 3.40 13.68
N GLN A 218 -9.09 4.07 12.53
CA GLN A 218 -9.42 5.49 12.37
C GLN A 218 -10.86 5.71 11.87
N VAL A 219 -11.59 4.63 11.60
CA VAL A 219 -12.96 4.63 11.12
C VAL A 219 -13.88 4.18 12.25
N LYS A 220 -14.97 4.95 12.51
CA LYS A 220 -15.87 4.66 13.63
C LYS A 220 -16.78 3.46 13.37
N ARG A 221 -17.37 3.39 12.17
CA ARG A 221 -18.30 2.34 11.74
C ARG A 221 -17.88 1.92 10.34
N GLY A 222 -17.28 0.75 10.24
CA GLY A 222 -16.71 0.25 9.01
C GLY A 222 -17.29 -1.09 8.60
N PHE A 223 -17.24 -1.35 7.31
CA PHE A 223 -17.48 -2.62 6.68
C PHE A 223 -16.38 -2.85 5.65
N VAL A 224 -15.85 -4.06 5.53
CA VAL A 224 -14.78 -4.38 4.57
C VAL A 224 -15.34 -5.23 3.43
N PHE A 225 -15.07 -4.80 2.21
CA PHE A 225 -15.18 -5.67 1.05
C PHE A 225 -13.76 -6.11 0.66
N ALA A 226 -13.42 -7.37 1.00
CA ALA A 226 -12.09 -7.91 0.80
C ALA A 226 -11.92 -8.50 -0.60
N ASP A 227 -10.73 -8.35 -1.18
CA ASP A 227 -10.39 -9.06 -2.42
C ASP A 227 -10.24 -10.56 -2.12
N ASN A 228 -10.86 -11.41 -2.97
CA ASN A 228 -10.72 -12.86 -2.89
C ASN A 228 -9.53 -13.31 -3.74
N ASP A 229 -8.34 -13.26 -3.18
CA ASP A 229 -7.12 -13.69 -3.84
C ASP A 229 -6.66 -15.09 -3.41
N ALA A 230 -5.97 -15.83 -4.29
CA ALA A 230 -5.49 -17.18 -4.02
C ALA A 230 -4.50 -17.27 -2.84
N SER A 231 -3.93 -16.15 -2.38
CA SER A 231 -3.04 -16.11 -1.22
C SER A 231 -3.79 -15.99 0.11
N GLY A 232 -5.09 -15.67 0.07
CA GLY A 232 -5.93 -15.39 1.23
C GLY A 232 -5.51 -14.13 2.00
N THR A 233 -4.74 -13.24 1.38
CA THR A 233 -4.26 -12.01 2.05
C THR A 233 -5.39 -11.05 2.32
N GLY A 234 -6.32 -10.88 1.38
CA GLY A 234 -7.51 -10.04 1.54
C GLY A 234 -8.33 -10.46 2.74
N GLN A 235 -8.67 -11.74 2.87
CA GLN A 235 -9.40 -12.30 4.01
C GLN A 235 -8.69 -12.04 5.34
N ARG A 236 -7.41 -12.46 5.46
CA ARG A 236 -6.65 -12.27 6.70
C ARG A 236 -6.55 -10.81 7.14
N CYS A 237 -6.42 -9.90 6.19
CA CYS A 237 -6.39 -8.47 6.49
C CYS A 237 -7.78 -7.94 6.88
N ALA A 238 -8.86 -8.42 6.26
CA ALA A 238 -10.22 -8.06 6.64
C ALA A 238 -10.53 -8.47 8.09
N GLU A 239 -10.19 -9.70 8.47
CA GLU A 239 -10.32 -10.21 9.84
C GLU A 239 -9.55 -9.34 10.86
N GLN A 240 -8.36 -8.85 10.52
CA GLN A 240 -7.56 -7.98 11.38
C GLN A 240 -8.16 -6.57 11.58
N THR A 241 -9.11 -6.15 10.75
CA THR A 241 -9.76 -4.85 10.92
C THR A 241 -10.76 -4.83 12.08
N ASN A 242 -11.21 -5.99 12.54
CA ASN A 242 -12.33 -6.17 13.48
C ASN A 242 -13.68 -5.59 13.00
N PHE A 243 -13.81 -5.29 11.71
CA PHE A 243 -15.09 -4.91 11.11
C PHE A 243 -15.81 -6.10 10.49
N PRO A 244 -17.14 -6.07 10.36
CA PRO A 244 -17.85 -6.98 9.47
C PRO A 244 -17.25 -6.91 8.06
N TRP A 245 -17.14 -8.06 7.40
CA TRP A 245 -16.56 -8.12 6.06
C TRP A 245 -17.24 -9.17 5.18
N CYS A 246 -17.14 -8.97 3.88
CA CYS A 246 -17.45 -9.97 2.87
C CYS A 246 -16.42 -9.91 1.74
N MET A 247 -16.49 -10.87 0.83
CA MET A 247 -15.70 -10.92 -0.40
C MET A 247 -16.53 -11.56 -1.52
N ALA A 248 -16.07 -11.47 -2.76
CA ALA A 248 -16.67 -12.21 -3.87
C ALA A 248 -16.51 -13.73 -3.67
N ASP A 249 -17.45 -14.53 -4.17
CA ASP A 249 -17.46 -15.98 -3.98
C ASP A 249 -16.32 -16.68 -4.74
N GLU A 250 -15.93 -16.16 -5.90
CA GLU A 250 -14.92 -16.76 -6.75
C GLU A 250 -13.54 -16.10 -6.56
N VAL A 251 -12.50 -16.95 -6.49
CA VAL A 251 -11.11 -16.49 -6.39
C VAL A 251 -10.68 -15.74 -7.65
N GLY A 252 -10.16 -14.54 -7.46
CA GLY A 252 -9.69 -13.67 -8.54
C GLY A 252 -10.78 -12.81 -9.16
N MET A 253 -12.02 -12.90 -8.71
CA MET A 253 -13.04 -11.91 -9.04
C MET A 253 -12.87 -10.64 -8.22
N ASP A 254 -12.83 -9.51 -8.93
CA ASP A 254 -13.07 -8.18 -8.35
C ASP A 254 -14.59 -8.01 -8.16
N ALA A 255 -15.02 -7.27 -7.16
CA ALA A 255 -16.41 -6.93 -6.93
C ALA A 255 -17.00 -6.08 -8.06
#